data_c57cbb997e4fc36ac77a5a22dced140f
#
_entry.id   c57cbb997e4fc36ac77a5a22dced140f
#
_cell.length_a   1.000
_cell.length_b   1.000
_cell.length_c   1.000
_cell.angle_alpha   90.00
_cell.angle_beta   90.00
_cell.angle_gamma   90.00
#
_symmetry.space_group_name_H-M   'P 1'
#
loop_
_entity.id
_entity.type
_entity.pdbx_description
1 polymer ?
#
loop_
_entity_poly.entity_id
_entity_poly.type
_entity_poly.pdbx_seq_one_letter_code
_entity_poly.pdbx_strand_id
1 'polypeptide(L)'
;MATIRAEQQDPLIARAGELFTATTLGEFAGIETDIDDKGHPVVVGRRANGGIAAVATMSDGTRDQLFLAFRLASLENYASATEPLPFIADDILVHFDDERSRSTLDLLAEFCKTNQVLLFTHHRSVRALAEPLVEQGLANIVDLDRPS
;
A
#
# COMPACT_ATOMS: atom_id res chain seq x y z
N MET A 1 -12.25 14.51 -24.47
CA MET A 1 -12.26 14.95 -23.05
C MET A 1 -11.55 13.98 -22.12
N ALA A 2 -11.38 12.70 -22.50
CA ALA A 2 -10.57 11.76 -21.71
C ALA A 2 -9.10 12.19 -21.56
N THR A 3 -8.53 12.87 -22.54
CA THR A 3 -7.15 13.36 -22.54
C THR A 3 -6.90 14.43 -21.47
N ILE A 4 -7.86 15.30 -21.20
CA ILE A 4 -7.72 16.38 -20.22
C ILE A 4 -7.71 15.82 -18.80
N ARG A 5 -8.49 14.77 -18.53
CA ARG A 5 -8.52 14.12 -17.20
C ARG A 5 -7.24 13.36 -16.91
N ALA A 6 -6.61 12.74 -17.92
CA ALA A 6 -5.33 12.07 -17.75
C ALA A 6 -4.21 13.06 -17.44
N GLU A 7 -4.24 14.26 -18.03
CA GLU A 7 -3.27 15.32 -17.77
C GLU A 7 -3.46 15.99 -16.41
N GLN A 8 -4.67 15.91 -15.83
CA GLN A 8 -5.02 16.49 -14.55
C GLN A 8 -5.19 15.43 -13.45
N GLN A 9 -4.51 14.28 -13.60
CA GLN A 9 -4.58 13.25 -12.56
C GLN A 9 -4.11 13.82 -11.22
N ASP A 10 -4.92 13.58 -10.18
CA ASP A 10 -4.59 13.98 -8.81
C ASP A 10 -3.24 13.38 -8.41
N PRO A 11 -2.29 14.18 -7.90
CA PRO A 11 -1.01 13.67 -7.43
C PRO A 11 -1.15 12.56 -6.39
N LEU A 12 -2.19 12.59 -5.56
CA LEU A 12 -2.46 11.53 -4.60
C LEU A 12 -2.76 10.20 -5.30
N ILE A 13 -3.60 10.22 -6.34
CA ILE A 13 -3.93 9.03 -7.11
C ILE A 13 -2.70 8.51 -7.86
N ALA A 14 -1.91 9.41 -8.43
CA ALA A 14 -0.67 9.04 -9.11
C ALA A 14 0.31 8.34 -8.14
N ARG A 15 0.49 8.90 -6.94
CA ARG A 15 1.39 8.32 -5.94
C ARG A 15 0.85 6.99 -5.40
N ALA A 16 -0.44 6.92 -5.11
CA ALA A 16 -1.08 5.67 -4.69
C ALA A 16 -0.92 4.59 -5.78
N GLY A 17 -1.00 4.99 -7.05
CA GLY A 17 -0.77 4.07 -8.18
C GLY A 17 0.65 3.51 -8.21
N GLU A 18 1.66 4.33 -7.96
CA GLU A 18 3.05 3.87 -7.87
C GLU A 18 3.24 2.86 -6.74
N LEU A 19 2.68 3.14 -5.57
CA LEU A 19 2.74 2.27 -4.41
C LEU A 19 1.99 0.96 -4.67
N PHE A 20 0.86 1.03 -5.33
CA PHE A 20 0.06 -0.15 -5.70
C PHE A 20 0.82 -1.04 -6.69
N THR A 21 1.48 -0.45 -7.68
CA THR A 21 2.34 -1.17 -8.62
C THR A 21 3.44 -1.93 -7.86
N ALA A 22 4.11 -1.26 -6.95
CA ALA A 22 5.20 -1.87 -6.17
C ALA A 22 4.71 -3.04 -5.30
N THR A 23 3.60 -2.88 -4.60
CA THR A 23 3.10 -3.92 -3.70
C THR A 23 2.48 -5.10 -4.44
N THR A 24 1.94 -4.89 -5.64
CA THR A 24 1.38 -5.96 -6.47
C THR A 24 2.41 -6.61 -7.39
N LEU A 25 3.70 -6.27 -7.21
CA LEU A 25 4.81 -6.86 -7.99
C LEU A 25 4.65 -6.65 -9.50
N GLY A 26 4.08 -5.52 -9.88
CA GLY A 26 3.87 -5.15 -11.28
C GLY A 26 2.63 -5.77 -11.92
N GLU A 27 1.80 -6.50 -11.20
CA GLU A 27 0.52 -7.00 -11.72
C GLU A 27 -0.37 -5.85 -12.18
N PHE A 28 -0.34 -4.74 -11.45
CA PHE A 28 -1.03 -3.50 -11.80
C PHE A 28 0.00 -2.43 -12.16
N ALA A 29 -0.29 -1.71 -13.25
CA ALA A 29 0.56 -0.61 -13.72
C ALA A 29 0.21 0.72 -13.03
N GLY A 30 -0.92 0.79 -12.36
CA GLY A 30 -1.34 2.01 -11.66
C GLY A 30 -2.81 2.00 -11.28
N ILE A 31 -3.27 3.17 -10.89
CA ILE A 31 -4.65 3.43 -10.48
C ILE A 31 -5.18 4.56 -11.35
N GLU A 32 -6.43 4.48 -11.74
CA GLU A 32 -7.10 5.49 -12.55
C GLU A 32 -8.47 5.83 -11.98
N THR A 33 -8.99 6.97 -12.39
CA THR A 33 -10.37 7.34 -12.15
C THR A 33 -11.18 7.01 -13.37
N ASP A 34 -12.30 6.34 -13.19
CA ASP A 34 -13.26 6.01 -14.24
C ASP A 34 -14.64 6.47 -13.79
N ILE A 35 -15.63 6.29 -14.62
CA ILE A 35 -17.02 6.67 -14.33
C ILE A 35 -17.87 5.41 -14.39
N ASP A 36 -18.66 5.18 -13.34
CA ASP A 36 -19.55 4.02 -13.28
C ASP A 36 -20.82 4.23 -14.15
N ASP A 37 -21.66 3.20 -14.20
CA ASP A 37 -22.91 3.22 -14.99
C ASP A 37 -23.88 4.35 -14.56
N LYS A 38 -23.72 4.86 -13.33
CA LYS A 38 -24.55 5.93 -12.79
C LYS A 38 -23.92 7.31 -12.97
N GLY A 39 -22.77 7.40 -13.62
CA GLY A 39 -22.06 8.66 -13.85
C GLY A 39 -21.22 9.13 -12.67
N HIS A 40 -21.00 8.28 -11.66
CA HIS A 40 -20.18 8.64 -10.49
C HIS A 40 -18.71 8.30 -10.74
N PRO A 41 -17.76 9.14 -10.30
CA PRO A 41 -16.35 8.82 -10.37
C PRO A 41 -16.01 7.65 -9.44
N VAL A 42 -15.26 6.69 -9.96
CA VAL A 42 -14.80 5.52 -9.21
C VAL A 42 -13.32 5.30 -9.48
N VAL A 43 -12.65 4.68 -8.53
CA VAL A 43 -11.25 4.28 -8.67
C VAL A 43 -11.19 2.87 -9.25
N VAL A 44 -10.30 2.67 -10.20
CA VAL A 44 -10.06 1.36 -10.83
C VAL A 44 -8.56 1.09 -10.89
N GLY A 45 -8.19 -0.19 -10.91
CA GLY A 45 -6.82 -0.60 -11.14
C GLY A 45 -6.56 -0.79 -12.63
N ARG A 46 -5.44 -0.30 -13.13
CA ARG A 46 -4.96 -0.60 -14.46
C ARG A 46 -3.99 -1.76 -14.40
N ARG A 47 -4.32 -2.87 -15.06
CA ARG A 47 -3.44 -4.03 -15.14
C ARG A 47 -2.25 -3.75 -16.07
N ALA A 48 -1.16 -4.47 -15.85
CA ALA A 48 0.04 -4.37 -16.70
C ALA A 48 -0.27 -4.67 -18.18
N ASN A 49 -1.25 -5.54 -18.45
CA ASN A 49 -1.69 -5.88 -19.81
C ASN A 49 -2.62 -4.83 -20.44
N GLY A 50 -2.92 -3.74 -19.73
CA GLY A 50 -3.80 -2.66 -20.18
C GLY A 50 -5.27 -2.83 -19.77
N GLY A 51 -5.65 -3.95 -19.19
CA GLY A 51 -7.01 -4.18 -18.71
C GLY A 51 -7.35 -3.34 -17.49
N ILE A 52 -8.63 -3.07 -17.29
CA ILE A 52 -9.15 -2.31 -16.16
C ILE A 52 -9.84 -3.27 -15.20
N ALA A 53 -9.55 -3.13 -13.92
CA ALA A 53 -10.15 -3.93 -12.86
C ALA A 53 -10.90 -3.02 -11.87
N ALA A 54 -12.20 -3.24 -11.75
CA ALA A 54 -13.00 -2.60 -10.71
C ALA A 54 -12.60 -3.15 -9.34
N VAL A 55 -12.66 -2.32 -8.31
CA VAL A 55 -12.30 -2.70 -6.94
C VAL A 55 -13.11 -3.92 -6.48
N ALA A 56 -14.39 -3.98 -6.82
CA ALA A 56 -15.27 -5.09 -6.45
C ALA A 56 -14.84 -6.44 -7.03
N THR A 57 -14.05 -6.45 -8.13
CA THR A 57 -13.57 -7.68 -8.76
C THR A 57 -12.19 -8.10 -8.29
N MET A 58 -11.54 -7.30 -7.45
CA MET A 58 -10.23 -7.61 -6.91
C MET A 58 -10.33 -8.65 -5.78
N SER A 59 -9.27 -9.45 -5.61
CA SER A 59 -9.16 -10.34 -4.46
C SER A 59 -9.05 -9.52 -3.17
N ASP A 60 -9.30 -10.14 -2.02
CA ASP A 60 -9.18 -9.47 -0.72
C ASP A 60 -7.77 -8.91 -0.51
N GLY A 61 -6.74 -9.67 -0.86
CA GLY A 61 -5.35 -9.21 -0.74
C GLY A 61 -5.05 -8.03 -1.64
N THR A 62 -5.53 -8.06 -2.88
CA THR A 62 -5.33 -6.96 -3.83
C THR A 62 -6.05 -5.69 -3.37
N ARG A 63 -7.27 -5.83 -2.86
CA ARG A 63 -7.99 -4.68 -2.27
C ARG A 63 -7.27 -4.10 -1.07
N ASP A 64 -6.75 -4.95 -0.20
CA ASP A 64 -5.99 -4.50 0.98
C ASP A 64 -4.73 -3.74 0.55
N GLN A 65 -4.05 -4.20 -0.51
CA GLN A 65 -2.90 -3.49 -1.08
C GLN A 65 -3.30 -2.13 -1.64
N LEU A 66 -4.44 -2.05 -2.31
CA LEU A 66 -4.96 -0.79 -2.84
C LEU A 66 -5.24 0.21 -1.71
N PHE A 67 -5.93 -0.22 -0.67
CA PHE A 67 -6.24 0.64 0.47
C PHE A 67 -4.97 1.09 1.21
N LEU A 68 -4.01 0.19 1.37
CA LEU A 68 -2.71 0.52 1.95
C LEU A 68 -2.00 1.59 1.12
N ALA A 69 -1.98 1.44 -0.20
CA ALA A 69 -1.37 2.40 -1.11
C ALA A 69 -1.97 3.80 -0.93
N PHE A 70 -3.29 3.90 -0.86
CA PHE A 70 -3.95 5.18 -0.62
C PHE A 70 -3.61 5.77 0.75
N ARG A 71 -3.58 4.94 1.79
CA ARG A 71 -3.25 5.41 3.14
C ARG A 71 -1.82 5.96 3.21
N LEU A 72 -0.86 5.24 2.64
CA LEU A 72 0.54 5.69 2.63
C LEU A 72 0.71 6.95 1.80
N ALA A 73 0.08 7.03 0.63
CA ALA A 73 0.12 8.23 -0.20
C ALA A 73 -0.49 9.44 0.52
N SER A 74 -1.60 9.23 1.24
CA SER A 74 -2.23 10.29 2.03
C SER A 74 -1.34 10.78 3.16
N LEU A 75 -0.64 9.87 3.85
CA LEU A 75 0.27 10.23 4.92
C LEU A 75 1.50 10.98 4.40
N GLU A 76 2.03 10.58 3.24
CA GLU A 76 3.12 11.32 2.58
C GLU A 76 2.68 12.74 2.23
N ASN A 77 1.48 12.88 1.67
CA ASN A 77 0.93 14.18 1.30
C ASN A 77 0.72 15.07 2.53
N TYR A 78 0.25 14.50 3.62
CA TYR A 78 0.09 15.20 4.89
C TYR A 78 1.45 15.65 5.45
N ALA A 79 2.45 14.78 5.42
CA ALA A 79 3.80 15.06 5.92
C ALA A 79 4.49 16.20 5.17
N SER A 80 4.15 16.41 3.90
CA SER A 80 4.71 17.51 3.12
C SER A 80 4.20 18.88 3.57
N ALA A 81 3.08 18.95 4.26
CA ALA A 81 2.43 20.18 4.71
C ALA A 81 2.53 20.40 6.22
N THR A 82 2.72 19.35 7.00
CA THR A 82 2.71 19.37 8.47
C THR A 82 3.73 18.38 9.03
N GLU A 83 3.64 18.08 10.32
CA GLU A 83 4.48 17.05 10.93
C GLU A 83 4.08 15.65 10.44
N PRO A 84 5.06 14.75 10.18
CA PRO A 84 4.77 13.38 9.81
C PRO A 84 3.98 12.65 10.91
N LEU A 85 2.89 11.99 10.51
CA LEU A 85 2.10 11.15 11.41
C LEU A 85 2.61 9.72 11.40
N PRO A 86 2.61 9.03 12.54
CA PRO A 86 2.95 7.61 12.56
C PRO A 86 1.88 6.79 11.85
N PHE A 87 2.31 5.75 11.16
CA PHE A 87 1.43 4.76 10.56
C PHE A 87 1.34 3.55 11.48
N ILE A 88 0.15 3.28 11.99
CA ILE A 88 -0.09 2.12 12.85
C ILE A 88 -0.89 1.11 12.04
N ALA A 89 -0.33 -0.07 11.85
CA ALA A 89 -0.91 -1.13 11.08
C ALA A 89 -1.11 -2.37 11.95
N ASP A 90 -2.35 -2.85 12.01
CA ASP A 90 -2.70 -4.03 12.78
C ASP A 90 -3.05 -5.17 11.82
N ASP A 91 -2.15 -6.14 11.75
CA ASP A 91 -2.34 -7.40 11.00
C ASP A 91 -2.71 -7.20 9.53
N ILE A 92 -2.09 -6.22 8.87
CA ILE A 92 -2.43 -5.83 7.50
C ILE A 92 -1.96 -6.81 6.43
N LEU A 93 -1.12 -7.79 6.78
CA LEU A 93 -0.53 -8.73 5.83
C LEU A 93 -1.26 -10.07 5.77
N VAL A 94 -2.38 -10.19 6.46
CA VAL A 94 -3.09 -11.47 6.65
C VAL A 94 -3.55 -12.11 5.34
N HIS A 95 -3.90 -11.32 4.34
CA HIS A 95 -4.37 -11.81 3.03
C HIS A 95 -3.26 -11.88 1.97
N PHE A 96 -2.00 -11.61 2.35
CA PHE A 96 -0.89 -11.56 1.40
C PHE A 96 -0.09 -12.86 1.44
N ASP A 97 0.35 -13.31 0.26
CA ASP A 97 1.37 -14.34 0.17
C ASP A 97 2.74 -13.80 0.62
N ASP A 98 3.74 -14.66 0.68
CA ASP A 98 5.07 -14.28 1.19
C ASP A 98 5.75 -13.22 0.32
N GLU A 99 5.60 -13.28 -1.00
CA GLU A 99 6.19 -12.29 -1.90
C GLU A 99 5.58 -10.92 -1.72
N ARG A 100 4.25 -10.85 -1.65
CA ARG A 100 3.52 -9.59 -1.43
C ARG A 100 3.79 -9.04 -0.05
N SER A 101 3.87 -9.90 0.97
CA SER A 101 4.25 -9.51 2.33
C SER A 101 5.64 -8.92 2.37
N ARG A 102 6.61 -9.54 1.70
CA ARG A 102 7.98 -9.03 1.64
C ARG A 102 8.04 -7.69 0.93
N SER A 103 7.39 -7.56 -0.22
CA SER A 103 7.32 -6.30 -0.96
C SER A 103 6.69 -5.19 -0.12
N THR A 104 5.64 -5.50 0.62
CA THR A 104 4.98 -4.54 1.50
C THR A 104 5.87 -4.13 2.67
N LEU A 105 6.59 -5.07 3.29
CA LEU A 105 7.55 -4.76 4.35
C LEU A 105 8.67 -3.87 3.85
N ASP A 106 9.20 -4.12 2.66
CA ASP A 106 10.23 -3.28 2.04
C ASP A 106 9.70 -1.86 1.79
N LEU A 107 8.46 -1.75 1.33
CA LEU A 107 7.81 -0.46 1.12
C LEU A 107 7.63 0.30 2.44
N LEU A 108 7.21 -0.39 3.50
CA LEU A 108 7.07 0.22 4.82
C LEU A 108 8.42 0.68 5.37
N ALA A 109 9.49 -0.08 5.11
CA ALA A 109 10.84 0.32 5.50
C ALA A 109 11.28 1.61 4.78
N GLU A 110 10.95 1.75 3.51
CA GLU A 110 11.19 3.00 2.77
C GLU A 110 10.36 4.16 3.36
N PHE A 111 9.11 3.88 3.69
CA PHE A 111 8.22 4.88 4.31
C PHE A 111 8.75 5.34 5.67
N CYS A 112 9.46 4.48 6.39
CA CYS A 112 10.08 4.80 7.68
C CYS A 112 11.17 5.87 7.61
N LYS A 113 11.66 6.22 6.43
CA LYS A 113 12.63 7.32 6.26
C LYS A 113 12.03 8.67 6.62
N THR A 114 10.73 8.82 6.50
CA THR A 114 10.03 10.08 6.79
C THR A 114 8.98 9.94 7.88
N ASN A 115 8.43 8.76 8.09
CA ASN A 115 7.36 8.52 9.06
C ASN A 115 7.71 7.31 9.95
N GLN A 116 7.20 7.29 11.17
CA GLN A 116 7.29 6.11 12.01
C GLN A 116 6.23 5.08 11.59
N VAL A 117 6.61 3.81 11.52
CA VAL A 117 5.68 2.70 11.26
C VAL A 117 5.71 1.74 12.44
N LEU A 118 4.52 1.41 12.93
CA LEU A 118 4.32 0.39 13.96
C LEU A 118 3.42 -0.70 13.35
N LEU A 119 4.00 -1.86 13.09
CA LEU A 119 3.26 -3.00 12.54
C LEU A 119 3.05 -4.04 13.63
N PHE A 120 1.79 -4.31 13.94
CA PHE A 120 1.40 -5.36 14.88
C PHE A 120 0.98 -6.61 14.12
N THR A 121 1.51 -7.75 14.54
CA THR A 121 1.15 -9.05 13.95
C THR A 121 1.28 -10.14 15.01
N HIS A 122 0.49 -11.20 14.88
CA HIS A 122 0.64 -12.42 15.66
C HIS A 122 1.10 -13.60 14.79
N HIS A 123 1.49 -13.32 13.54
CA HIS A 123 1.94 -14.34 12.60
C HIS A 123 3.46 -14.46 12.60
N ARG A 124 3.97 -15.64 12.90
CA ARG A 124 5.42 -15.93 12.89
C ARG A 124 6.03 -15.79 11.50
N SER A 125 5.25 -16.06 10.47
CA SER A 125 5.70 -15.90 9.08
C SER A 125 6.07 -14.47 8.75
N VAL A 126 5.30 -13.49 9.25
CA VAL A 126 5.61 -12.07 9.08
C VAL A 126 6.89 -11.70 9.79
N ARG A 127 7.07 -12.21 11.02
CA ARG A 127 8.31 -12.00 11.77
C ARG A 127 9.52 -12.49 10.97
N ALA A 128 9.44 -13.70 10.42
CA ALA A 128 10.54 -14.27 9.64
C ALA A 128 10.86 -13.43 8.40
N LEU A 129 9.85 -12.92 7.72
CA LEU A 129 10.03 -12.05 6.55
C LEU A 129 10.64 -10.70 6.91
N ALA A 130 10.44 -10.22 8.13
CA ALA A 130 10.98 -8.95 8.62
C ALA A 130 12.44 -9.05 9.08
N GLU A 131 12.95 -10.25 9.37
CA GLU A 131 14.30 -10.41 9.89
C GLU A 131 15.41 -9.82 9.01
N PRO A 132 15.39 -9.94 7.67
CA PRO A 132 16.38 -9.27 6.84
C PRO A 132 16.39 -7.74 7.03
N LEU A 133 15.26 -7.13 7.31
CA LEU A 133 15.18 -5.69 7.58
C LEU A 133 15.83 -5.34 8.93
N VAL A 134 15.70 -6.23 9.92
CA VAL A 134 16.35 -6.07 11.22
C VAL A 134 17.88 -6.16 11.07
N GLU A 135 18.35 -7.12 10.29
CA GLU A 135 19.78 -7.28 9.99
C GLU A 135 20.37 -6.06 9.30
N GLN A 136 19.59 -5.39 8.47
CA GLN A 136 19.99 -4.17 7.77
C GLN A 136 19.86 -2.91 8.65
N GLY A 137 19.36 -3.04 9.88
CA GLY A 137 19.14 -1.90 10.77
C GLY A 137 17.94 -1.03 10.40
N LEU A 138 17.03 -1.54 9.58
CA LEU A 138 15.85 -0.81 9.08
C LEU A 138 14.61 -1.05 9.92
N ALA A 139 14.62 -2.05 10.79
CA ALA A 139 13.47 -2.41 11.63
C ALA A 139 13.93 -2.98 12.96
N ASN A 140 13.03 -2.95 13.93
CA ASN A 140 13.19 -3.63 15.21
C ASN A 140 11.99 -4.54 15.44
N ILE A 141 12.24 -5.70 16.03
CA ILE A 141 11.18 -6.62 16.43
C ILE A 141 11.08 -6.58 17.96
N VAL A 142 9.88 -6.33 18.45
CA VAL A 142 9.58 -6.32 19.88
C VAL A 142 8.54 -7.39 20.15
N ASP A 143 8.88 -8.37 20.99
CA ASP A 143 7.92 -9.38 21.43
C ASP A 143 7.11 -8.82 22.58
N LEU A 144 5.79 -8.81 22.43
CA LEU A 144 4.90 -8.37 23.49
C LEU A 144 4.60 -9.58 24.37
N ASP A 145 5.12 -9.56 25.58
CA ASP A 145 4.87 -10.62 26.55
C ASP A 145 3.39 -10.68 26.91
N ARG A 146 2.84 -11.88 26.89
CA ARG A 146 1.52 -12.06 27.45
C ARG A 146 1.62 -11.98 28.96
N PRO A 147 0.75 -11.18 29.61
CA PRO A 147 0.69 -11.24 31.04
C PRO A 147 0.36 -12.66 31.47
N SER A 148 1.20 -13.21 32.32
CA SER A 148 1.03 -14.56 32.87
C SER A 148 -0.14 -14.62 33.84
#